data_95fb69b8fb563aebf4b21c65d7ff2f54
#
_entry.id   95fb69b8fb563aebf4b21c65d7ff2f54
#
_cell.length_a   1.000
_cell.length_b   1.000
_cell.length_c   1.000
_cell.angle_alpha   90.00
_cell.angle_beta   90.00
_cell.angle_gamma   90.00
#
_symmetry.space_group_name_H-M   'P 1'
#
loop_
_entity.id
_entity.type
_entity.pdbx_description
1 polymer ?
#
loop_
_entity_poly.entity_id
_entity_poly.type
_entity_poly.pdbx_seq_one_letter_code
_entity_poly.pdbx_strand_id
1 'polypeptide(L)'
;MLRDLCYVLNNFMKLQTLIGLEFHVQLKTKTKMFCSCSNKADLDKPNEQICPICLGHPGVLPTINAEAMQMGIKAALAINCKIAKFTKFDRKNYFYPDLPKGYQISQYDKPLAEDGFVIINYKASDGLAGSLSKESELKRIGIIRLHMEEDSAKSTHNKDSTLIDYNRGGSPLAEIVTAPHLGSPSEAKTLAQEIQLIMRQLGISNANMEKGELRCDANISLRPLGDPNLYPKTEIKNINSFRA
;
A
#
# COMPACT_ATOMS: atom_id res chain seq x y z
N MET A 1 29.51 24.44 33.82
CA MET A 1 28.13 23.94 33.92
C MET A 1 27.17 24.57 32.93
N LEU A 2 26.97 25.90 32.84
CA LEU A 2 26.10 26.53 31.80
C LEU A 2 26.73 26.53 30.41
N ARG A 3 28.04 26.61 30.25
CA ARG A 3 28.76 26.51 28.97
C ARG A 3 28.69 25.09 28.39
N ASP A 4 28.74 24.08 29.23
CA ASP A 4 28.66 22.67 28.83
C ASP A 4 27.24 22.30 28.38
N LEU A 5 26.22 22.88 29.00
CA LEU A 5 24.83 22.74 28.58
C LEU A 5 24.54 23.38 27.21
N CYS A 6 25.14 24.55 26.95
CA CYS A 6 25.08 25.19 25.59
C CYS A 6 25.82 24.37 24.54
N TYR A 7 26.94 23.73 24.87
CA TYR A 7 27.69 22.87 23.96
C TYR A 7 26.91 21.60 23.63
N VAL A 8 26.21 21.01 24.60
CA VAL A 8 25.32 19.85 24.44
C VAL A 8 24.08 20.24 23.62
N LEU A 9 23.51 21.44 23.85
CA LEU A 9 22.34 21.92 23.11
C LEU A 9 22.66 22.32 21.66
N ASN A 10 23.88 22.72 21.34
CA ASN A 10 24.31 23.01 19.96
C ASN A 10 24.68 21.75 19.15
N ASN A 11 24.85 20.61 19.81
CA ASN A 11 25.11 19.32 19.18
C ASN A 11 23.85 18.43 19.05
N PHE A 12 22.64 19.01 19.04
CA PHE A 12 21.49 18.24 18.58
C PHE A 12 21.75 17.85 17.12
N MET A 13 22.01 16.57 16.90
CA MET A 13 22.09 16.00 15.56
C MET A 13 20.86 16.44 14.79
N LYS A 14 21.04 17.21 13.71
CA LYS A 14 19.94 17.52 12.79
C LYS A 14 19.46 16.21 12.23
N LEU A 15 18.25 15.82 12.55
CA LEU A 15 17.63 14.59 12.04
C LEU A 15 16.88 14.89 10.75
N GLN A 16 16.96 13.95 9.81
CA GLN A 16 16.18 13.93 8.58
C GLN A 16 15.10 12.87 8.72
N THR A 17 13.86 13.24 8.44
CA THR A 17 12.74 12.29 8.34
C THR A 17 12.77 11.58 7.00
N LEU A 18 12.55 10.28 7.03
CA LEU A 18 12.38 9.42 5.85
C LEU A 18 11.03 8.71 5.96
N ILE A 19 10.21 8.86 4.94
CA ILE A 19 8.91 8.20 4.87
C ILE A 19 8.83 7.40 3.59
N GLY A 20 8.46 6.12 3.71
CA GLY A 20 8.04 5.26 2.62
C GLY A 20 6.58 4.89 2.81
N LEU A 21 5.84 4.73 1.72
CA LEU A 21 4.43 4.35 1.74
C LEU A 21 4.23 3.01 1.03
N GLU A 22 3.27 2.24 1.55
CA GLU A 22 2.77 1.01 0.93
C GLU A 22 1.28 1.21 0.65
N PHE A 23 0.88 1.07 -0.62
CA PHE A 23 -0.50 1.25 -1.05
C PHE A 23 -1.09 -0.09 -1.46
N HIS A 24 -2.24 -0.45 -0.89
CA HIS A 24 -3.04 -1.58 -1.32
C HIS A 24 -4.23 -1.06 -2.11
N VAL A 25 -4.25 -1.35 -3.40
CA VAL A 25 -5.28 -0.90 -4.34
C VAL A 25 -6.16 -2.07 -4.71
N GLN A 26 -7.42 -2.08 -4.27
CA GLN A 26 -8.39 -3.08 -4.68
C GLN A 26 -8.81 -2.83 -6.14
N LEU A 27 -8.62 -3.84 -6.98
CA LEU A 27 -8.95 -3.75 -8.40
C LEU A 27 -10.42 -4.12 -8.64
N LYS A 28 -11.09 -3.37 -9.50
CA LYS A 28 -12.52 -3.54 -9.79
C LYS A 28 -12.81 -4.56 -10.90
N THR A 29 -12.23 -5.75 -10.77
CA THR A 29 -12.54 -6.87 -11.64
C THR A 29 -13.95 -7.42 -11.39
N LYS A 30 -14.50 -8.19 -12.33
CA LYS A 30 -15.79 -8.87 -12.15
C LYS A 30 -15.69 -10.01 -11.15
N THR A 31 -14.57 -10.72 -11.13
CA THR A 31 -14.34 -11.90 -10.30
C THR A 31 -13.11 -11.73 -9.42
N LYS A 32 -13.00 -12.56 -8.40
CA LYS A 32 -11.84 -12.62 -7.49
C LYS A 32 -10.55 -12.99 -8.21
N MET A 33 -9.42 -12.85 -7.51
CA MET A 33 -8.08 -13.04 -8.09
C MET A 33 -7.83 -14.46 -8.59
N PHE A 34 -8.35 -15.48 -7.88
CA PHE A 34 -8.03 -16.88 -8.14
C PHE A 34 -9.24 -17.80 -8.29
N CYS A 35 -10.47 -17.25 -8.37
CA CYS A 35 -11.69 -18.01 -8.58
C CYS A 35 -12.76 -17.18 -9.30
N SER A 36 -13.87 -17.82 -9.65
CA SER A 36 -14.99 -17.19 -10.37
C SER A 36 -16.02 -16.47 -9.48
N CYS A 37 -15.84 -16.45 -8.15
CA CYS A 37 -16.74 -15.70 -7.28
C CYS A 37 -16.76 -14.23 -7.63
N SER A 38 -17.92 -13.58 -7.46
CA SER A 38 -18.08 -12.16 -7.68
C SER A 38 -17.11 -11.34 -6.79
N ASN A 39 -16.53 -10.28 -7.35
CA ASN A 39 -15.69 -9.33 -6.61
C ASN A 39 -16.50 -8.12 -6.08
N LYS A 40 -17.82 -8.25 -5.91
CA LYS A 40 -18.73 -7.21 -5.42
C LYS A 40 -19.07 -7.46 -3.94
N ALA A 41 -18.06 -7.48 -3.08
CA ALA A 41 -18.20 -7.86 -1.67
C ALA A 41 -19.19 -7.01 -0.86
N ASP A 42 -19.36 -5.72 -1.21
CA ASP A 42 -20.14 -4.77 -0.41
C ASP A 42 -21.65 -4.79 -0.68
N LEU A 43 -22.12 -5.53 -1.68
CA LEU A 43 -23.52 -5.53 -2.11
C LEU A 43 -24.30 -6.75 -1.66
N ASP A 44 -23.63 -7.80 -1.22
CA ASP A 44 -24.23 -9.08 -0.87
C ASP A 44 -24.25 -9.28 0.64
N LYS A 45 -25.08 -10.21 1.10
CA LYS A 45 -25.04 -10.64 2.50
C LYS A 45 -23.68 -11.27 2.82
N PRO A 46 -23.21 -11.18 4.09
CA PRO A 46 -21.95 -11.78 4.48
C PRO A 46 -21.83 -13.25 4.09
N ASN A 47 -20.67 -13.64 3.58
CA ASN A 47 -20.32 -15.02 3.22
C ASN A 47 -21.18 -15.67 2.11
N GLU A 48 -21.79 -14.88 1.20
CA GLU A 48 -22.50 -15.42 0.04
C GLU A 48 -21.59 -15.55 -1.19
N GLN A 49 -20.55 -14.70 -1.32
CA GLN A 49 -19.60 -14.73 -2.43
C GLN A 49 -18.35 -15.55 -2.09
N ILE A 50 -18.56 -16.82 -1.79
CA ILE A 50 -17.51 -17.77 -1.40
C ILE A 50 -17.60 -19.08 -2.19
N CYS A 51 -16.47 -19.75 -2.35
CA CYS A 51 -16.40 -21.08 -2.94
C CYS A 51 -15.25 -21.89 -2.32
N PRO A 52 -15.17 -23.20 -2.58
CA PRO A 52 -14.08 -24.02 -2.06
C PRO A 52 -12.68 -23.49 -2.36
N ILE A 53 -12.47 -22.78 -3.50
CA ILE A 53 -11.16 -22.24 -3.88
C ILE A 53 -10.78 -21.09 -2.95
N CYS A 54 -11.60 -20.04 -2.83
CA CYS A 54 -11.26 -18.90 -1.98
C CYS A 54 -11.28 -19.23 -0.49
N LEU A 55 -11.99 -20.30 -0.08
CA LEU A 55 -11.95 -20.84 1.29
C LEU A 55 -10.79 -21.83 1.52
N GLY A 56 -10.06 -22.22 0.46
CA GLY A 56 -8.90 -23.09 0.59
C GLY A 56 -9.18 -24.52 0.98
N HIS A 57 -10.30 -25.09 0.49
CA HIS A 57 -10.60 -26.49 0.75
C HIS A 57 -9.52 -27.42 0.19
N PRO A 58 -9.27 -28.59 0.79
CA PRO A 58 -8.29 -29.53 0.28
C PRO A 58 -8.55 -29.93 -1.18
N GLY A 59 -7.48 -29.95 -2.00
CA GLY A 59 -7.54 -30.36 -3.40
C GLY A 59 -7.96 -29.28 -4.40
N VAL A 60 -8.29 -28.06 -3.96
CA VAL A 60 -8.63 -26.96 -4.88
C VAL A 60 -7.39 -26.39 -5.57
N LEU A 61 -7.57 -25.95 -6.82
CA LEU A 61 -6.51 -25.31 -7.61
C LEU A 61 -6.95 -23.88 -7.99
N PRO A 62 -6.21 -22.85 -7.53
CA PRO A 62 -6.46 -21.46 -7.90
C PRO A 62 -6.12 -21.22 -9.38
N THR A 63 -6.91 -20.36 -10.05
CA THR A 63 -6.67 -19.93 -11.44
C THR A 63 -6.57 -18.43 -11.50
N ILE A 64 -5.47 -17.91 -12.08
CA ILE A 64 -5.19 -16.47 -12.13
C ILE A 64 -6.23 -15.74 -12.97
N ASN A 65 -6.74 -14.61 -12.46
CA ASN A 65 -7.62 -13.69 -13.17
C ASN A 65 -6.80 -12.82 -14.15
N ALA A 66 -6.98 -13.06 -15.44
CA ALA A 66 -6.27 -12.32 -16.49
C ALA A 66 -6.60 -10.82 -16.49
N GLU A 67 -7.86 -10.43 -16.19
CA GLU A 67 -8.28 -9.03 -16.09
C GLU A 67 -7.51 -8.31 -14.96
N ALA A 68 -7.35 -8.95 -13.80
CA ALA A 68 -6.58 -8.41 -12.71
C ALA A 68 -5.11 -8.17 -13.09
N MET A 69 -4.49 -9.13 -13.79
CA MET A 69 -3.12 -8.97 -14.28
C MET A 69 -2.99 -7.81 -15.28
N GLN A 70 -3.95 -7.65 -16.20
CA GLN A 70 -3.97 -6.52 -17.13
C GLN A 70 -4.11 -5.18 -16.41
N MET A 71 -4.97 -5.11 -15.38
CA MET A 71 -5.10 -3.91 -14.54
C MET A 71 -3.82 -3.60 -13.78
N GLY A 72 -3.15 -4.62 -13.23
CA GLY A 72 -1.84 -4.47 -12.57
C GLY A 72 -0.77 -3.93 -13.52
N ILE A 73 -0.70 -4.45 -14.76
CA ILE A 73 0.23 -3.93 -15.78
C ILE A 73 -0.08 -2.47 -16.14
N LYS A 74 -1.36 -2.10 -16.30
CA LYS A 74 -1.76 -0.70 -16.54
C LYS A 74 -1.33 0.21 -15.40
N ALA A 75 -1.53 -0.21 -14.15
CA ALA A 75 -1.08 0.54 -12.97
C ALA A 75 0.44 0.72 -12.97
N ALA A 76 1.19 -0.36 -13.19
CA ALA A 76 2.64 -0.35 -13.20
C ALA A 76 3.22 0.58 -14.27
N LEU A 77 2.67 0.55 -15.49
CA LEU A 77 3.07 1.46 -16.58
C LEU A 77 2.79 2.93 -16.23
N ALA A 78 1.64 3.23 -15.62
CA ALA A 78 1.27 4.59 -15.26
C ALA A 78 2.14 5.21 -14.15
N ILE A 79 2.73 4.37 -13.30
CA ILE A 79 3.73 4.79 -12.28
C ILE A 79 5.17 4.54 -12.75
N ASN A 80 5.37 4.45 -14.08
CA ASN A 80 6.68 4.33 -14.74
C ASN A 80 7.52 3.12 -14.31
N CYS A 81 6.90 2.02 -13.85
CA CYS A 81 7.61 0.80 -13.52
C CYS A 81 8.02 0.01 -14.76
N LYS A 82 9.10 -0.73 -14.63
CA LYS A 82 9.53 -1.74 -15.61
C LYS A 82 8.78 -3.04 -15.36
N ILE A 83 8.02 -3.50 -16.37
CA ILE A 83 7.30 -4.77 -16.28
C ILE A 83 8.29 -5.93 -16.34
N ALA A 84 8.16 -6.88 -15.42
CA ALA A 84 9.00 -8.08 -15.39
C ALA A 84 8.68 -8.99 -16.59
N LYS A 85 9.72 -9.55 -17.23
CA LYS A 85 9.55 -10.55 -18.29
C LYS A 85 9.02 -11.89 -17.76
N PHE A 86 9.28 -12.14 -16.49
CA PHE A 86 8.83 -13.32 -15.76
C PHE A 86 8.43 -12.91 -14.35
N THR A 87 7.26 -13.38 -13.93
CA THR A 87 6.72 -13.16 -12.59
C THR A 87 6.16 -14.48 -12.04
N LYS A 88 6.05 -14.60 -10.73
CA LYS A 88 5.45 -15.76 -10.06
C LYS A 88 4.66 -15.32 -8.82
N PHE A 89 3.76 -16.19 -8.39
CA PHE A 89 3.11 -16.06 -7.11
C PHE A 89 3.76 -16.96 -6.06
N ASP A 90 3.77 -16.48 -4.83
CA ASP A 90 4.29 -17.14 -3.64
C ASP A 90 3.18 -17.28 -2.60
N ARG A 91 3.38 -18.16 -1.61
CA ARG A 91 2.50 -18.28 -0.45
C ARG A 91 3.13 -17.54 0.73
N LYS A 92 2.47 -16.45 1.16
CA LYS A 92 2.80 -15.73 2.39
C LYS A 92 2.04 -16.39 3.54
N ASN A 93 2.71 -17.30 4.25
CA ASN A 93 2.09 -18.09 5.30
C ASN A 93 1.93 -17.27 6.58
N TYR A 94 0.70 -17.13 7.05
CA TYR A 94 0.36 -16.67 8.40
C TYR A 94 -1.04 -17.13 8.79
N PHE A 95 -1.23 -17.37 10.10
CA PHE A 95 -2.48 -17.93 10.62
C PHE A 95 -3.27 -16.82 11.28
N TYR A 96 -4.33 -16.40 10.61
CA TYR A 96 -5.26 -15.41 11.15
C TYR A 96 -6.69 -15.74 10.66
N PRO A 97 -7.74 -15.46 11.45
CA PRO A 97 -9.11 -15.84 11.11
C PRO A 97 -9.63 -15.34 9.78
N ASP A 98 -9.12 -14.20 9.28
CA ASP A 98 -9.49 -13.61 7.98
C ASP A 98 -8.79 -14.25 6.76
N LEU A 99 -7.91 -15.23 7.01
CA LEU A 99 -7.26 -16.06 5.99
C LEU A 99 -7.61 -17.53 6.17
N PRO A 100 -8.69 -18.01 5.53
CA PRO A 100 -9.19 -19.37 5.74
C PRO A 100 -8.23 -20.45 5.25
N LYS A 101 -7.31 -20.09 4.33
CA LYS A 101 -6.27 -21.00 3.80
C LYS A 101 -5.04 -21.10 4.71
N GLY A 102 -4.86 -20.19 5.68
CA GLY A 102 -3.64 -20.06 6.46
C GLY A 102 -2.47 -19.41 5.70
N TYR A 103 -2.71 -18.94 4.47
CA TYR A 103 -1.75 -18.19 3.67
C TYR A 103 -2.46 -17.20 2.73
N GLN A 104 -1.75 -16.16 2.34
CA GLN A 104 -2.14 -15.24 1.26
C GLN A 104 -1.31 -15.57 0.02
N ILE A 105 -1.92 -15.59 -1.15
CA ILE A 105 -1.19 -15.67 -2.42
C ILE A 105 -0.76 -14.25 -2.78
N SER A 106 0.54 -14.03 -2.89
CA SER A 106 1.17 -12.73 -3.14
C SER A 106 2.39 -12.93 -4.05
N GLN A 107 3.22 -11.91 -4.23
CA GLN A 107 4.47 -11.98 -4.96
C GLN A 107 5.60 -11.41 -4.09
N TYR A 108 6.79 -12.00 -4.10
CA TYR A 108 7.92 -11.55 -3.29
C TYR A 108 9.17 -11.23 -4.11
N ASP A 109 9.93 -12.24 -4.52
CA ASP A 109 11.20 -12.08 -5.23
C ASP A 109 11.06 -11.89 -6.75
N LYS A 110 9.86 -12.10 -7.30
CA LYS A 110 9.53 -11.91 -8.72
C LYS A 110 8.22 -11.14 -8.85
N PRO A 111 8.18 -9.87 -8.44
CA PRO A 111 6.97 -9.05 -8.55
C PRO A 111 6.60 -8.78 -10.01
N LEU A 112 5.39 -8.27 -10.23
CA LEU A 112 4.91 -7.91 -11.57
C LEU A 112 5.75 -6.80 -12.21
N ALA A 113 6.18 -5.81 -11.42
CA ALA A 113 6.96 -4.68 -11.92
C ALA A 113 7.82 -4.04 -10.81
N GLU A 114 8.91 -3.38 -11.24
CA GLU A 114 9.90 -2.75 -10.36
C GLU A 114 10.40 -1.43 -10.95
N ASP A 115 11.22 -0.70 -10.19
CA ASP A 115 11.99 0.48 -10.61
C ASP A 115 11.16 1.59 -11.26
N GLY A 116 10.02 1.91 -10.66
CA GLY A 116 9.16 2.99 -11.11
C GLY A 116 9.41 4.33 -10.42
N PHE A 117 8.56 5.30 -10.76
CA PHE A 117 8.52 6.58 -10.06
C PHE A 117 7.20 7.32 -10.30
N VAL A 118 6.89 8.22 -9.37
CA VAL A 118 5.84 9.23 -9.50
C VAL A 118 6.43 10.59 -9.24
N ILE A 119 6.04 11.61 -10.01
CA ILE A 119 6.41 12.99 -9.76
C ILE A 119 5.25 13.65 -9.03
N ILE A 120 5.52 14.16 -7.83
CA ILE A 120 4.54 14.95 -7.08
C ILE A 120 4.87 16.43 -7.18
N ASN A 121 3.81 17.25 -7.22
CA ASN A 121 3.92 18.70 -7.11
C ASN A 121 3.39 19.09 -5.73
N TYR A 122 4.26 19.49 -4.82
CA TYR A 122 3.89 19.80 -3.45
C TYR A 122 4.32 21.22 -3.07
N LYS A 123 3.58 21.81 -2.14
CA LYS A 123 4.02 23.05 -1.50
C LYS A 123 4.75 22.65 -0.23
N ALA A 124 5.99 23.10 -0.08
CA ALA A 124 6.71 22.92 1.16
C ALA A 124 5.95 23.67 2.27
N SER A 125 5.08 22.96 2.99
CA SER A 125 4.51 23.42 4.24
C SER A 125 5.36 22.85 5.36
N ASP A 126 6.30 23.66 5.80
CA ASP A 126 6.82 23.77 7.14
C ASP A 126 7.15 22.50 7.95
N GLY A 127 8.40 22.06 7.82
CA GLY A 127 9.12 21.67 9.02
C GLY A 127 9.28 22.91 9.91
N LEU A 128 9.19 22.75 11.20
CA LEU A 128 9.47 23.58 12.40
C LEU A 128 10.07 25.00 12.29
N ALA A 129 10.17 25.62 11.12
CA ALA A 129 10.67 26.94 10.87
C ALA A 129 9.80 27.62 9.81
N GLY A 130 8.72 28.20 10.21
CA GLY A 130 7.84 29.23 9.65
C GLY A 130 8.15 29.91 8.32
N SER A 131 8.66 29.23 7.31
CA SER A 131 8.91 29.76 5.97
C SER A 131 7.92 29.12 5.00
N LEU A 132 6.87 29.84 4.70
CA LEU A 132 5.97 29.56 3.58
C LEU A 132 6.71 29.83 2.27
N SER A 133 7.31 28.83 1.65
CA SER A 133 7.66 28.95 0.25
C SER A 133 6.35 29.00 -0.56
N LYS A 134 6.11 30.11 -1.26
CA LYS A 134 4.92 30.28 -2.11
C LYS A 134 4.98 29.44 -3.40
N GLU A 135 6.12 28.88 -3.72
CA GLU A 135 6.37 28.14 -4.95
C GLU A 135 6.15 26.64 -4.73
N SER A 136 5.52 26.02 -5.71
CA SER A 136 5.35 24.57 -5.74
C SER A 136 6.64 23.92 -6.24
N GLU A 137 7.04 22.82 -5.62
CA GLU A 137 8.23 22.05 -5.99
C GLU A 137 7.85 20.71 -6.60
N LEU A 138 8.58 20.30 -7.63
CA LEU A 138 8.45 18.97 -8.21
C LEU A 138 9.44 18.02 -7.53
N LYS A 139 8.92 16.90 -7.06
CA LYS A 139 9.74 15.85 -6.42
C LYS A 139 9.45 14.49 -7.04
N ARG A 140 10.51 13.78 -7.41
CA ARG A 140 10.45 12.42 -7.93
C ARG A 140 10.52 11.43 -6.76
N ILE A 141 9.46 10.64 -6.60
CA ILE A 141 9.36 9.58 -5.59
C ILE A 141 9.54 8.24 -6.29
N GLY A 142 10.55 7.48 -5.88
CA GLY A 142 10.81 6.14 -6.43
C GLY A 142 9.74 5.14 -6.01
N ILE A 143 9.39 4.25 -6.91
CA ILE A 143 8.57 3.05 -6.65
C ILE A 143 9.52 1.86 -6.71
N ILE A 144 9.63 1.13 -5.60
CA ILE A 144 10.49 -0.05 -5.52
C ILE A 144 9.87 -1.17 -6.35
N ARG A 145 8.57 -1.44 -6.14
CA ARG A 145 7.85 -2.49 -6.85
C ARG A 145 6.34 -2.25 -6.85
N LEU A 146 5.70 -2.88 -7.81
CA LEU A 146 4.28 -3.20 -7.81
C LEU A 146 4.14 -4.71 -7.91
N HIS A 147 3.40 -5.29 -6.96
CA HIS A 147 3.11 -6.71 -6.99
C HIS A 147 1.61 -6.98 -6.82
N MET A 148 1.19 -8.15 -7.29
CA MET A 148 -0.19 -8.60 -7.26
C MET A 148 -0.40 -9.55 -6.10
N GLU A 149 -1.55 -9.43 -5.43
CA GLU A 149 -1.95 -10.31 -4.35
C GLU A 149 -3.48 -10.43 -4.24
N GLU A 150 -3.94 -11.26 -3.33
CA GLU A 150 -5.35 -11.35 -2.95
C GLU A 150 -5.61 -10.66 -1.61
N ASP A 151 -6.79 -10.07 -1.44
CA ASP A 151 -7.18 -9.47 -0.16
C ASP A 151 -7.62 -10.54 0.85
N SER A 152 -7.49 -10.23 2.14
CA SER A 152 -8.05 -11.01 3.24
C SER A 152 -9.54 -10.71 3.45
N ALA A 153 -10.20 -11.50 4.26
CA ALA A 153 -11.60 -11.27 4.65
C ALA A 153 -11.76 -9.99 5.48
N LYS A 154 -13.00 -9.52 5.58
CA LYS A 154 -13.34 -8.37 6.43
C LYS A 154 -13.61 -8.86 7.85
N SER A 155 -12.88 -8.34 8.82
CA SER A 155 -13.11 -8.59 10.24
C SER A 155 -13.81 -7.40 10.89
N THR A 156 -14.87 -7.67 11.64
CA THR A 156 -15.58 -6.67 12.45
C THR A 156 -15.48 -7.09 13.91
N HIS A 157 -14.79 -6.29 14.69
CA HIS A 157 -14.56 -6.54 16.11
C HIS A 157 -15.71 -5.97 16.95
N ASN A 158 -16.36 -6.81 17.72
CA ASN A 158 -17.31 -6.45 18.76
C ASN A 158 -16.66 -6.67 20.14
N LYS A 159 -17.34 -6.27 21.21
CA LYS A 159 -16.82 -6.38 22.57
C LYS A 159 -16.39 -7.82 22.94
N ASP A 160 -17.20 -8.80 22.56
CA ASP A 160 -17.03 -10.20 23.00
C ASP A 160 -16.84 -11.18 21.82
N SER A 161 -16.77 -10.67 20.57
CA SER A 161 -16.67 -11.50 19.38
C SER A 161 -16.04 -10.76 18.21
N THR A 162 -15.54 -11.52 17.25
CA THR A 162 -15.13 -11.00 15.94
C THR A 162 -15.94 -11.69 14.86
N LEU A 163 -16.66 -10.92 14.07
CA LEU A 163 -17.38 -11.41 12.90
C LEU A 163 -16.49 -11.33 11.68
N ILE A 164 -16.51 -12.39 10.86
CA ILE A 164 -15.66 -12.47 9.65
C ILE A 164 -16.55 -12.65 8.44
N ASP A 165 -16.37 -11.76 7.47
CA ASP A 165 -17.02 -11.82 6.17
C ASP A 165 -16.00 -12.15 5.09
N TYR A 166 -16.06 -13.35 4.54
CA TYR A 166 -15.16 -13.85 3.50
C TYR A 166 -15.51 -13.36 2.09
N ASN A 167 -16.55 -12.54 1.90
CA ASN A 167 -16.88 -12.00 0.59
C ASN A 167 -15.70 -11.22 -0.03
N ARG A 168 -14.97 -10.44 0.79
CA ARG A 168 -13.79 -9.71 0.34
C ARG A 168 -12.57 -10.62 0.12
N GLY A 169 -12.47 -11.72 0.86
CA GLY A 169 -11.35 -12.66 0.77
C GLY A 169 -11.14 -13.15 -0.66
N GLY A 170 -9.94 -12.97 -1.19
CA GLY A 170 -9.58 -13.29 -2.58
C GLY A 170 -9.82 -12.16 -3.59
N SER A 171 -10.30 -10.98 -3.18
CA SER A 171 -10.37 -9.80 -4.06
C SER A 171 -8.98 -9.42 -4.58
N PRO A 172 -8.84 -9.08 -5.89
CA PRO A 172 -7.53 -8.73 -6.44
C PRO A 172 -7.01 -7.42 -5.87
N LEU A 173 -5.76 -7.43 -5.40
CA LEU A 173 -5.03 -6.25 -4.96
C LEU A 173 -3.79 -6.04 -5.82
N ALA A 174 -3.45 -4.75 -6.04
CA ALA A 174 -2.14 -4.31 -6.44
C ALA A 174 -1.49 -3.58 -5.25
N GLU A 175 -0.37 -4.10 -4.77
CA GLU A 175 0.42 -3.44 -3.73
C GLU A 175 1.56 -2.65 -4.38
N ILE A 176 1.66 -1.36 -4.04
CA ILE A 176 2.68 -0.43 -4.55
C ILE A 176 3.56 -0.02 -3.37
N VAL A 177 4.84 -0.35 -3.44
CA VAL A 177 5.83 -0.03 -2.40
C VAL A 177 6.74 1.09 -2.89
N THR A 178 6.78 2.19 -2.15
CA THR A 178 7.63 3.34 -2.49
C THR A 178 9.00 3.25 -1.83
N ALA A 179 9.99 3.91 -2.44
CA ALA A 179 11.23 4.22 -1.76
C ALA A 179 11.00 5.27 -0.66
N PRO A 180 11.82 5.31 0.42
CA PRO A 180 11.67 6.25 1.53
C PRO A 180 12.19 7.66 1.17
N HIS A 181 11.64 8.24 0.11
CA HIS A 181 12.05 9.53 -0.44
C HIS A 181 11.24 10.70 0.11
N LEU A 182 10.14 10.43 0.83
CA LEU A 182 9.30 11.48 1.40
C LEU A 182 9.91 11.99 2.72
N GLY A 183 9.84 13.29 2.94
CA GLY A 183 10.40 13.95 4.12
C GLY A 183 9.36 14.61 5.03
N SER A 184 8.09 14.66 4.61
CA SER A 184 7.03 15.31 5.38
C SER A 184 5.66 14.65 5.19
N PRO A 185 4.73 14.84 6.14
CA PRO A 185 3.35 14.39 5.99
C PRO A 185 2.63 15.01 4.77
N SER A 186 2.97 16.26 4.43
CA SER A 186 2.41 16.95 3.26
C SER A 186 2.80 16.25 1.95
N GLU A 187 4.07 15.87 1.81
CA GLU A 187 4.54 15.10 0.67
C GLU A 187 3.86 13.72 0.60
N ALA A 188 3.74 13.04 1.74
CA ALA A 188 3.08 11.73 1.83
C ALA A 188 1.61 11.81 1.40
N LYS A 189 0.89 12.83 1.88
CA LYS A 189 -0.49 13.10 1.47
C LYS A 189 -0.60 13.38 -0.03
N THR A 190 0.28 14.23 -0.57
CA THR A 190 0.27 14.55 -2.01
C THR A 190 0.51 13.32 -2.86
N LEU A 191 1.48 12.46 -2.49
CA LEU A 191 1.71 11.21 -3.20
C LEU A 191 0.49 10.27 -3.12
N ALA A 192 -0.13 10.15 -1.95
CA ALA A 192 -1.31 9.29 -1.79
C ALA A 192 -2.49 9.79 -2.65
N GLN A 193 -2.68 11.10 -2.75
CA GLN A 193 -3.70 11.70 -3.63
C GLN A 193 -3.38 11.46 -5.11
N GLU A 194 -2.12 11.55 -5.51
CA GLU A 194 -1.68 11.29 -6.88
C GLU A 194 -1.89 9.82 -7.26
N ILE A 195 -1.51 8.87 -6.41
CA ILE A 195 -1.78 7.44 -6.63
C ILE A 195 -3.29 7.18 -6.76
N GLN A 196 -4.10 7.77 -5.86
CA GLN A 196 -5.57 7.65 -5.96
C GLN A 196 -6.09 8.14 -7.31
N LEU A 197 -5.62 9.31 -7.74
CA LEU A 197 -6.02 9.93 -9.00
C LEU A 197 -5.64 9.04 -10.20
N ILE A 198 -4.41 8.55 -10.24
CA ILE A 198 -3.92 7.64 -11.29
C ILE A 198 -4.82 6.40 -11.39
N MET A 199 -5.10 5.72 -10.27
CA MET A 199 -5.90 4.49 -10.26
C MET A 199 -7.33 4.72 -10.74
N ARG A 200 -7.91 5.87 -10.38
CA ARG A 200 -9.25 6.29 -10.83
C ARG A 200 -9.27 6.63 -12.33
N GLN A 201 -8.30 7.39 -12.81
CA GLN A 201 -8.20 7.78 -14.23
C GLN A 201 -8.00 6.58 -15.15
N LEU A 202 -7.23 5.58 -14.72
CA LEU A 202 -7.07 4.31 -15.43
C LEU A 202 -8.34 3.46 -15.43
N GLY A 203 -9.32 3.81 -14.61
CA GLY A 203 -10.55 3.05 -14.46
C GLY A 203 -10.37 1.67 -13.84
N ILE A 204 -9.27 1.39 -13.13
CA ILE A 204 -8.96 0.06 -12.57
C ILE A 204 -9.38 -0.09 -11.11
N SER A 205 -9.64 1.02 -10.40
CA SER A 205 -10.13 1.06 -9.02
C SER A 205 -10.97 2.31 -8.81
N ASN A 206 -11.94 2.26 -7.88
CA ASN A 206 -12.56 3.50 -7.40
C ASN A 206 -11.68 4.19 -6.36
N ALA A 207 -10.73 3.44 -5.79
CA ALA A 207 -9.74 3.90 -4.83
C ALA A 207 -10.36 4.75 -3.70
N ASN A 208 -11.49 4.30 -3.15
CA ASN A 208 -12.15 4.94 -2.03
C ASN A 208 -11.52 4.47 -0.73
N MET A 209 -10.85 5.38 -0.02
CA MET A 209 -10.16 5.04 1.25
C MET A 209 -11.16 4.68 2.35
N GLU A 210 -12.30 5.36 2.45
CA GLU A 210 -13.31 5.09 3.49
C GLU A 210 -13.94 3.70 3.34
N LYS A 211 -13.98 3.18 2.10
CA LYS A 211 -14.43 1.81 1.80
C LYS A 211 -13.32 0.77 1.86
N GLY A 212 -12.07 1.19 2.09
CA GLY A 212 -10.91 0.31 2.08
C GLY A 212 -10.48 -0.18 0.69
N GLU A 213 -10.98 0.45 -0.39
CA GLU A 213 -10.56 0.15 -1.77
C GLU A 213 -9.16 0.70 -2.08
N LEU A 214 -8.72 1.69 -1.31
CA LEU A 214 -7.34 2.16 -1.23
C LEU A 214 -6.95 2.22 0.25
N ARG A 215 -5.94 1.50 0.64
CA ARG A 215 -5.33 1.54 1.98
C ARG A 215 -3.89 2.01 1.85
N CYS A 216 -3.39 2.68 2.86
CA CYS A 216 -2.02 3.16 2.91
C CYS A 216 -1.42 2.81 4.26
N ASP A 217 -0.21 2.27 4.24
CA ASP A 217 0.64 2.07 5.41
C ASP A 217 1.86 2.97 5.28
N ALA A 218 2.26 3.64 6.37
CA ALA A 218 3.39 4.55 6.38
C ALA A 218 4.54 4.01 7.24
N ASN A 219 5.71 3.91 6.64
CA ASN A 219 6.96 3.56 7.31
C ASN A 219 7.77 4.82 7.54
N ILE A 220 8.04 5.15 8.80
CA ILE A 220 8.71 6.39 9.20
C ILE A 220 10.01 6.06 9.92
N SER A 221 11.10 6.69 9.50
CA SER A 221 12.42 6.58 10.12
C SER A 221 13.05 7.96 10.27
N LEU A 222 13.93 8.09 11.25
CA LEU A 222 14.76 9.27 11.44
C LEU A 222 16.23 8.87 11.31
N ARG A 223 17.02 9.70 10.62
CA ARG A 223 18.47 9.52 10.52
C ARG A 223 19.20 10.85 10.70
N PRO A 224 20.49 10.84 11.05
CA PRO A 224 21.30 12.03 11.00
C PRO A 224 21.31 12.65 9.59
N LEU A 225 21.24 13.97 9.49
CA LEU A 225 21.27 14.66 8.22
C LEU A 225 22.57 14.33 7.46
N GLY A 226 22.43 13.82 6.23
CA GLY A 226 23.56 13.44 5.38
C GLY A 226 24.06 12.00 5.58
N ASP A 227 23.55 11.25 6.54
CA ASP A 227 23.87 9.82 6.68
C ASP A 227 23.15 9.01 5.58
N PRO A 228 23.85 8.18 4.78
CA PRO A 228 23.25 7.36 3.74
C PRO A 228 22.51 6.14 4.27
N ASN A 229 22.76 5.72 5.52
CA ASN A 229 22.21 4.50 6.09
C ASN A 229 20.72 4.62 6.40
N LEU A 230 20.00 3.50 6.33
CA LEU A 230 18.62 3.38 6.81
C LEU A 230 18.64 2.96 8.28
N TYR A 231 17.83 3.64 9.08
CA TYR A 231 17.68 3.40 10.51
C TYR A 231 16.38 2.62 10.78
N PRO A 232 16.18 2.12 12.01
CA PRO A 232 14.92 1.48 12.40
C PRO A 232 13.72 2.34 12.08
N LYS A 233 12.65 1.70 11.61
CA LYS A 233 11.41 2.37 11.21
C LYS A 233 10.26 2.04 12.16
N THR A 234 9.34 2.99 12.28
CA THR A 234 8.01 2.78 12.87
C THR A 234 7.01 2.66 11.74
N GLU A 235 6.06 1.74 11.86
CA GLU A 235 5.00 1.52 10.89
C GLU A 235 3.66 2.00 11.43
N ILE A 236 2.94 2.81 10.66
CA ILE A 236 1.56 3.22 10.91
C ILE A 236 0.69 2.52 9.86
N LYS A 237 -0.20 1.65 10.33
CA LYS A 237 -1.04 0.81 9.45
C LYS A 237 -2.45 1.36 9.26
N ASN A 238 -3.06 0.96 8.14
CA ASN A 238 -4.47 1.17 7.85
C ASN A 238 -4.90 2.64 7.84
N ILE A 239 -4.10 3.50 7.26
CA ILE A 239 -4.50 4.89 7.03
C ILE A 239 -5.63 4.89 6.00
N ASN A 240 -6.82 5.30 6.42
CA ASN A 240 -8.06 5.25 5.64
C ASN A 240 -8.61 6.61 5.24
N SER A 241 -7.85 7.68 5.46
CA SER A 241 -8.21 9.03 5.04
C SER A 241 -6.98 9.91 4.85
N PHE A 242 -7.11 10.97 4.04
CA PHE A 242 -6.06 11.99 3.89
C PHE A 242 -5.98 13.00 5.06
N ARG A 243 -6.81 12.83 6.08
CA ARG A 243 -6.80 13.66 7.31
C ARG A 243 -6.08 12.98 8.47
N ALA A 244 -5.84 11.67 8.34
CA ALA A 244 -5.14 10.87 9.34
C ALA A 244 -3.66 11.23 9.46
#